data_010bd825c8745d42b9f0749b6570a07c
#
_entry.id   010bd825c8745d42b9f0749b6570a07c
#
_cell.length_a   1.000
_cell.length_b   1.000
_cell.length_c   1.000
_cell.angle_alpha   90.00
_cell.angle_beta   90.00
_cell.angle_gamma   90.00
#
_symmetry.space_group_name_H-M   'P 1'
#
loop_
_entity.id
_entity.type
_entity.pdbx_description
1 polymer ?
#
loop_
_entity_poly.entity_id
_entity_poly.type
_entity_poly.pdbx_seq_one_letter_code
_entity_poly.pdbx_strand_id
1 'polypeptide(L)'
;MNFASLFMSFEGRISRKPFWLGLLSLLILGLIILLGSLYVAGERDYPVIRFNILVIEVALLYPLLAVGVKRLHDRGRPGYTALVFILPWLLHQVTNLVGITGDPTAINAIDIAFILINFVLFVWFVVDLGVLRGTRGPNAYGPDPLETKS
;
A
#
# COMPACT_ATOMS: atom_id res chain seq x y z
N MET A 1 -18.32 -6.49 8.66
CA MET A 1 -17.20 -5.52 8.76
C MET A 1 -17.69 -4.24 8.11
N ASN A 2 -17.66 -3.13 8.81
CA ASN A 2 -18.05 -1.84 8.24
C ASN A 2 -16.84 -1.19 7.53
N PHE A 3 -17.11 -0.19 6.67
CA PHE A 3 -16.09 0.48 5.88
C PHE A 3 -15.02 1.17 6.75
N ALA A 4 -15.46 1.81 7.85
CA ALA A 4 -14.54 2.47 8.77
C ALA A 4 -13.57 1.49 9.44
N SER A 5 -14.04 0.32 9.86
CA SER A 5 -13.14 -0.69 10.45
C SER A 5 -12.16 -1.27 9.44
N LEU A 6 -12.50 -1.26 8.14
CA LEU A 6 -11.57 -1.74 7.10
C LEU A 6 -10.36 -0.82 6.96
N PHE A 7 -10.54 0.50 7.01
CA PHE A 7 -9.51 1.49 6.69
C PHE A 7 -8.91 2.21 7.90
N MET A 8 -9.58 2.16 9.07
CA MET A 8 -9.17 2.93 10.25
C MET A 8 -8.70 2.07 11.44
N SER A 9 -8.79 0.75 11.33
CA SER A 9 -8.35 -0.16 12.39
C SER A 9 -7.27 -1.11 11.88
N PHE A 10 -6.29 -1.40 12.72
CA PHE A 10 -5.25 -2.42 12.48
C PHE A 10 -5.60 -3.77 13.12
N GLU A 11 -6.68 -3.84 13.89
CA GLU A 11 -7.09 -5.03 14.60
C GLU A 11 -7.89 -6.02 13.75
N GLY A 12 -7.79 -7.30 14.10
CA GLY A 12 -8.55 -8.37 13.47
C GLY A 12 -7.89 -8.92 12.20
N ARG A 13 -8.68 -9.65 11.44
CA ARG A 13 -8.28 -10.38 10.23
C ARG A 13 -9.22 -10.09 9.08
N ILE A 14 -8.70 -10.09 7.86
CA ILE A 14 -9.52 -9.97 6.65
C ILE A 14 -9.19 -11.06 5.64
N SER A 15 -10.22 -11.62 5.01
CA SER A 15 -10.06 -12.56 3.89
C SER A 15 -9.62 -11.84 2.60
N ARG A 16 -9.33 -12.60 1.55
CA ARG A 16 -8.87 -12.07 0.25
C ARG A 16 -9.85 -11.08 -0.38
N LYS A 17 -11.16 -11.36 -0.32
CA LYS A 17 -12.17 -10.50 -0.96
C LYS A 17 -12.19 -9.07 -0.38
N PRO A 18 -12.33 -8.84 0.94
CA PRO A 18 -12.22 -7.50 1.51
C PRO A 18 -10.85 -6.85 1.28
N PHE A 19 -9.76 -7.64 1.25
CA PHE A 19 -8.42 -7.14 0.94
C PHE A 19 -8.37 -6.52 -0.46
N TRP A 20 -8.80 -7.25 -1.50
CA TRP A 20 -8.81 -6.75 -2.88
C TRP A 20 -9.77 -5.58 -3.07
N LEU A 21 -10.96 -5.64 -2.46
CA LEU A 21 -11.92 -4.53 -2.51
C LEU A 21 -11.35 -3.27 -1.83
N GLY A 22 -10.65 -3.44 -0.71
CA GLY A 22 -9.95 -2.35 -0.04
C GLY A 22 -8.87 -1.73 -0.91
N LEU A 23 -7.98 -2.55 -1.50
CA LEU A 23 -6.94 -2.05 -2.40
C LEU A 23 -7.52 -1.35 -3.63
N LEU A 24 -8.53 -1.94 -4.26
CA LEU A 24 -9.17 -1.36 -5.44
C LEU A 24 -9.83 0.00 -5.13
N SER A 25 -10.51 0.10 -3.97
CA SER A 25 -11.12 1.38 -3.57
C SER A 25 -10.08 2.46 -3.28
N LEU A 26 -8.93 2.13 -2.67
CA LEU A 26 -7.83 3.07 -2.46
C LEU A 26 -7.16 3.46 -3.78
N LEU A 27 -7.00 2.52 -4.71
CA LEU A 27 -6.46 2.80 -6.05
C LEU A 27 -7.37 3.77 -6.81
N ILE A 28 -8.68 3.51 -6.82
CA ILE A 28 -9.66 4.39 -7.49
C ILE A 28 -9.65 5.78 -6.84
N LEU A 29 -9.65 5.85 -5.50
CA LEU A 29 -9.58 7.13 -4.78
C LEU A 29 -8.30 7.89 -5.12
N GLY A 30 -7.15 7.22 -5.07
CA GLY A 30 -5.86 7.82 -5.43
C GLY A 30 -5.85 8.32 -6.87
N LEU A 31 -6.42 7.55 -7.81
CA LEU A 31 -6.52 7.97 -9.21
C LEU A 31 -7.43 9.19 -9.41
N ILE A 32 -8.57 9.22 -8.73
CA ILE A 32 -9.49 10.38 -8.78
C ILE A 32 -8.79 11.64 -8.26
N ILE A 33 -8.09 11.55 -7.11
CA ILE A 33 -7.37 12.69 -6.53
C ILE A 33 -6.23 13.12 -7.44
N LEU A 34 -5.47 12.16 -8.01
CA LEU A 34 -4.38 12.44 -8.95
C LEU A 34 -4.89 13.16 -10.20
N LEU A 35 -5.93 12.63 -10.85
CA LEU A 35 -6.52 13.27 -12.05
C LEU A 35 -7.09 14.65 -11.72
N GLY A 36 -7.73 14.80 -10.57
CA GLY A 36 -8.22 16.10 -10.09
C GLY A 36 -7.07 17.10 -9.88
N SER A 37 -5.95 16.66 -9.27
CA SER A 37 -4.79 17.52 -9.05
C SER A 37 -4.10 17.92 -10.36
N LEU A 38 -4.01 17.00 -11.33
CA LEU A 38 -3.47 17.29 -12.67
C LEU A 38 -4.36 18.31 -13.43
N TYR A 39 -5.69 18.15 -13.32
CA TYR A 39 -6.64 19.08 -13.94
C TYR A 39 -6.52 20.50 -13.36
N VAL A 40 -6.36 20.61 -12.02
CA VAL A 40 -6.24 21.92 -11.34
C VAL A 40 -4.86 22.54 -11.58
N ALA A 41 -3.78 21.75 -11.59
CA ALA A 41 -2.42 22.25 -11.81
C ALA A 41 -2.20 22.75 -13.26
N GLY A 42 -2.96 22.24 -14.24
CA GLY A 42 -2.75 22.53 -15.65
C GLY A 42 -1.39 22.01 -16.13
N GLU A 43 -0.88 22.60 -17.23
CA GLU A 43 0.45 22.26 -17.77
C GLU A 43 1.62 22.84 -16.94
N ARG A 44 1.34 23.35 -15.75
CA ARG A 44 2.27 24.12 -14.94
C ARG A 44 2.91 23.28 -13.85
N ASP A 45 4.23 23.41 -13.77
CA ASP A 45 5.11 23.09 -12.64
C ASP A 45 5.15 21.60 -12.19
N TYR A 46 6.07 20.85 -12.80
CA TYR A 46 6.50 19.53 -12.36
C TYR A 46 6.72 19.41 -10.82
N PRO A 47 7.31 20.40 -10.11
CA PRO A 47 7.39 20.39 -8.65
C PRO A 47 6.04 20.33 -7.94
N VAL A 48 5.03 21.05 -8.41
CA VAL A 48 3.68 21.02 -7.79
C VAL A 48 3.02 19.67 -7.97
N ILE A 49 3.17 19.06 -9.15
CA ILE A 49 2.65 17.70 -9.42
C ILE A 49 3.32 16.69 -8.49
N ARG A 50 4.65 16.72 -8.34
CA ARG A 50 5.38 15.83 -7.43
C ARG A 50 4.94 16.01 -5.98
N PHE A 51 4.77 17.22 -5.51
CA PHE A 51 4.28 17.50 -4.16
C PHE A 51 2.89 16.93 -3.96
N ASN A 52 1.97 17.11 -4.91
CA ASN A 52 0.62 16.55 -4.83
C ASN A 52 0.64 15.01 -4.80
N ILE A 53 1.47 14.36 -5.61
CA ILE A 53 1.63 12.90 -5.59
C ILE A 53 2.10 12.46 -4.20
N LEU A 54 3.12 13.09 -3.63
CA LEU A 54 3.62 12.76 -2.30
C LEU A 54 2.53 12.91 -1.22
N VAL A 55 1.74 13.98 -1.26
CA VAL A 55 0.62 14.20 -0.33
C VAL A 55 -0.42 13.08 -0.44
N ILE A 56 -0.75 12.66 -1.67
CA ILE A 56 -1.69 11.56 -1.92
C ILE A 56 -1.12 10.24 -1.36
N GLU A 57 0.13 9.93 -1.64
CA GLU A 57 0.80 8.73 -1.17
C GLU A 57 0.82 8.66 0.37
N VAL A 58 1.18 9.74 1.04
CA VAL A 58 1.19 9.82 2.51
C VAL A 58 -0.22 9.70 3.10
N ALA A 59 -1.22 10.35 2.50
CA ALA A 59 -2.60 10.27 2.96
C ALA A 59 -3.20 8.87 2.81
N LEU A 60 -2.86 8.16 1.73
CA LEU A 60 -3.33 6.80 1.48
C LEU A 60 -2.52 5.72 2.22
N LEU A 61 -1.35 6.06 2.75
CA LEU A 61 -0.48 5.11 3.45
C LEU A 61 -1.18 4.50 4.68
N TYR A 62 -1.86 5.32 5.50
CA TYR A 62 -2.55 4.83 6.69
C TYR A 62 -3.64 3.78 6.39
N PRO A 63 -4.62 4.05 5.50
CA PRO A 63 -5.63 3.06 5.17
C PRO A 63 -5.06 1.85 4.40
N LEU A 64 -4.02 2.02 3.59
CA LEU A 64 -3.31 0.93 2.94
C LEU A 64 -2.66 0.00 3.96
N LEU A 65 -1.99 0.57 4.97
CA LEU A 65 -1.43 -0.16 6.10
C LEU A 65 -2.50 -0.89 6.89
N ALA A 66 -3.63 -0.27 7.19
CA ALA A 66 -4.72 -0.89 7.93
C ALA A 66 -5.26 -2.14 7.22
N VAL A 67 -5.41 -2.08 5.90
CA VAL A 67 -5.81 -3.22 5.07
C VAL A 67 -4.71 -4.29 5.01
N GLY A 68 -3.47 -3.88 4.77
CA GLY A 68 -2.30 -4.78 4.67
C GLY A 68 -2.02 -5.53 5.96
N VAL A 69 -2.01 -4.83 7.11
CA VAL A 69 -1.76 -5.42 8.43
C VAL A 69 -2.82 -6.45 8.78
N LYS A 70 -4.11 -6.16 8.60
CA LYS A 70 -5.17 -7.16 8.85
C LYS A 70 -5.05 -8.38 7.94
N ARG A 71 -4.53 -8.20 6.74
CA ARG A 71 -4.27 -9.32 5.86
C ARG A 71 -3.02 -10.12 6.28
N LEU A 72 -1.97 -9.46 6.79
CA LEU A 72 -0.83 -10.12 7.43
C LEU A 72 -1.27 -10.92 8.66
N HIS A 73 -2.14 -10.36 9.49
CA HIS A 73 -2.77 -11.07 10.62
C HIS A 73 -3.53 -12.32 10.18
N ASP A 74 -4.24 -12.24 9.05
CA ASP A 74 -4.92 -13.42 8.48
C ASP A 74 -3.93 -14.48 7.98
N ARG A 75 -2.72 -14.09 7.60
CA ARG A 75 -1.60 -14.97 7.27
C ARG A 75 -0.83 -15.47 8.52
N GLY A 76 -1.26 -15.08 9.73
CA GLY A 76 -0.58 -15.41 10.99
C GLY A 76 0.73 -14.65 11.20
N ARG A 77 0.93 -13.52 10.49
CA ARG A 77 2.13 -12.68 10.58
C ARG A 77 1.84 -11.41 11.37
N PRO A 78 2.81 -10.92 12.14
CA PRO A 78 2.67 -9.67 12.89
C PRO A 78 2.62 -8.47 11.95
N GLY A 79 1.90 -7.41 12.36
CA GLY A 79 1.69 -6.20 11.58
C GLY A 79 2.99 -5.48 11.19
N TYR A 80 4.04 -5.56 12.01
CA TYR A 80 5.34 -4.95 11.68
C TYR A 80 5.99 -5.54 10.42
N THR A 81 5.55 -6.72 9.95
CA THR A 81 5.99 -7.28 8.66
C THR A 81 5.68 -6.34 7.50
N ALA A 82 4.67 -5.44 7.65
CA ALA A 82 4.38 -4.41 6.67
C ALA A 82 5.56 -3.46 6.41
N LEU A 83 6.48 -3.30 7.38
CA LEU A 83 7.67 -2.47 7.23
C LEU A 83 8.58 -2.94 6.10
N VAL A 84 8.59 -4.25 5.80
CA VAL A 84 9.36 -4.80 4.68
C VAL A 84 8.94 -4.18 3.34
N PHE A 85 7.66 -3.84 3.19
CA PHE A 85 7.12 -3.22 1.98
C PHE A 85 7.27 -1.70 1.99
N ILE A 86 7.23 -1.08 3.17
CA ILE A 86 7.19 0.39 3.31
C ILE A 86 8.60 0.99 3.34
N LEU A 87 9.56 0.35 4.02
CA LEU A 87 10.90 0.92 4.20
C LEU A 87 11.62 1.20 2.87
N PRO A 88 11.64 0.30 1.86
CA PRO A 88 12.27 0.60 0.57
C PRO A 88 11.58 1.74 -0.17
N TRP A 89 10.24 1.83 -0.08
CA TRP A 89 9.50 2.95 -0.66
C TRP A 89 9.84 4.27 0.05
N LEU A 90 9.84 4.31 1.40
CA LEU A 90 10.24 5.50 2.16
C LEU A 90 11.67 5.95 1.83
N LEU A 91 12.60 4.99 1.75
CA LEU A 91 13.98 5.29 1.41
C LEU A 91 14.09 5.89 0.00
N HIS A 92 13.33 5.36 -0.96
CA HIS A 92 13.25 5.94 -2.30
C HIS A 92 12.70 7.38 -2.26
N GLN A 93 11.67 7.66 -1.46
CA GLN A 93 11.16 9.03 -1.31
C GLN A 93 12.19 9.99 -0.70
N VAL A 94 12.98 9.52 0.27
CA VAL A 94 14.08 10.32 0.84
C VAL A 94 15.16 10.60 -0.20
N THR A 95 15.60 9.61 -0.98
CA THR A 95 16.61 9.80 -2.03
C THR A 95 16.14 10.73 -3.14
N ASN A 96 14.83 10.70 -3.45
CA ASN A 96 14.19 11.65 -4.35
C ASN A 96 14.20 13.08 -3.80
N LEU A 97 13.90 13.24 -2.51
CA LEU A 97 13.84 14.56 -1.87
C LEU A 97 15.22 15.25 -1.86
N VAL A 98 16.30 14.47 -1.66
CA VAL A 98 17.68 15.00 -1.65
C VAL A 98 18.31 15.06 -3.04
N GLY A 99 17.56 14.72 -4.11
CA GLY A 99 18.02 14.83 -5.50
C GLY A 99 19.00 13.73 -5.96
N ILE A 100 19.10 12.62 -5.21
CA ILE A 100 19.92 11.46 -5.59
C ILE A 100 19.23 10.62 -6.66
N THR A 101 17.88 10.53 -6.60
CA THR A 101 17.02 9.77 -7.52
C THR A 101 15.89 10.65 -8.06
N GLY A 102 15.13 10.13 -9.03
CA GLY A 102 13.89 10.76 -9.51
C GLY A 102 14.08 11.89 -10.50
N ASP A 103 15.24 12.02 -11.15
CA ASP A 103 15.40 12.87 -12.32
C ASP A 103 14.73 12.21 -13.52
N PRO A 104 13.65 12.78 -14.09
CA PRO A 104 12.94 12.15 -15.20
C PRO A 104 13.76 12.12 -16.50
N THR A 105 14.84 12.92 -16.58
CA THR A 105 15.69 13.02 -17.76
C THR A 105 16.95 12.14 -17.68
N ALA A 106 17.30 11.67 -16.47
CA ALA A 106 18.53 10.92 -16.22
C ALA A 106 18.32 9.81 -15.17
N ILE A 107 17.79 8.66 -15.63
CA ILE A 107 17.65 7.49 -14.76
C ILE A 107 19.03 6.94 -14.40
N ASN A 108 19.33 6.88 -13.11
CA ASN A 108 20.61 6.37 -12.61
C ASN A 108 20.50 4.92 -12.06
N ALA A 109 21.63 4.32 -11.71
CA ALA A 109 21.68 2.95 -11.20
C ALA A 109 20.89 2.75 -9.89
N ILE A 110 20.77 3.79 -9.06
CA ILE A 110 20.03 3.75 -7.80
C ILE A 110 18.53 3.73 -8.09
N ASP A 111 18.05 4.51 -9.06
CA ASP A 111 16.65 4.45 -9.53
C ASP A 111 16.29 3.04 -9.99
N ILE A 112 17.15 2.44 -10.81
CA ILE A 112 16.94 1.06 -11.30
C ILE A 112 16.90 0.07 -10.14
N ALA A 113 17.82 0.20 -9.17
CA ALA A 113 17.82 -0.66 -8.00
C ALA A 113 16.50 -0.55 -7.19
N PHE A 114 16.00 0.66 -6.96
CA PHE A 114 14.70 0.85 -6.29
C PHE A 114 13.52 0.28 -7.08
N ILE A 115 13.51 0.47 -8.40
CA ILE A 115 12.46 -0.11 -9.27
C ILE A 115 12.46 -1.64 -9.12
N LEU A 116 13.61 -2.29 -9.20
CA LEU A 116 13.72 -3.75 -9.10
C LEU A 116 13.31 -4.25 -7.70
N ILE A 117 13.79 -3.62 -6.64
CA ILE A 117 13.44 -3.97 -5.25
C ILE A 117 11.93 -3.84 -5.04
N ASN A 118 11.36 -2.69 -5.39
CA ASN A 118 9.92 -2.46 -5.20
C ASN A 118 9.07 -3.39 -6.08
N PHE A 119 9.52 -3.74 -7.29
CA PHE A 119 8.85 -4.72 -8.14
C PHE A 119 8.82 -6.12 -7.50
N VAL A 120 9.96 -6.60 -6.98
CA VAL A 120 10.03 -7.90 -6.29
C VAL A 120 9.13 -7.91 -5.06
N LEU A 121 9.17 -6.84 -4.25
CA LEU A 121 8.32 -6.70 -3.07
C LEU A 121 6.83 -6.62 -3.45
N PHE A 122 6.48 -5.94 -4.53
CA PHE A 122 5.11 -5.87 -5.05
C PHE A 122 4.62 -7.26 -5.47
N VAL A 123 5.41 -8.02 -6.21
CA VAL A 123 5.06 -9.41 -6.59
C VAL A 123 4.85 -10.27 -5.34
N TRP A 124 5.76 -10.17 -4.37
CA TRP A 124 5.61 -10.88 -3.10
C TRP A 124 4.33 -10.46 -2.37
N PHE A 125 4.06 -9.16 -2.25
CA PHE A 125 2.84 -8.63 -1.64
C PHE A 125 1.58 -9.19 -2.30
N VAL A 126 1.52 -9.17 -3.64
CA VAL A 126 0.38 -9.71 -4.40
C VAL A 126 0.20 -11.20 -4.16
N VAL A 127 1.28 -11.97 -4.23
CA VAL A 127 1.21 -13.43 -4.03
C VAL A 127 0.85 -13.76 -2.58
N ASP A 128 1.59 -13.22 -1.62
CA ASP A 128 1.43 -13.61 -0.21
C ASP A 128 0.10 -13.10 0.38
N LEU A 129 -0.26 -11.86 0.11
CA LEU A 129 -1.46 -11.26 0.70
C LEU A 129 -2.70 -11.40 -0.21
N GLY A 130 -2.52 -11.35 -1.52
CA GLY A 130 -3.62 -11.36 -2.47
C GLY A 130 -4.09 -12.76 -2.88
N VAL A 131 -3.15 -13.69 -3.13
CA VAL A 131 -3.45 -15.01 -3.70
C VAL A 131 -3.55 -16.09 -2.62
N LEU A 132 -2.57 -16.18 -1.73
CA LEU A 132 -2.49 -17.28 -0.77
C LEU A 132 -3.60 -17.17 0.29
N ARG A 133 -4.15 -18.32 0.71
CA ARG A 133 -5.18 -18.39 1.76
C ARG A 133 -4.58 -18.01 3.14
N GLY A 134 -5.38 -17.36 3.98
CA GLY A 134 -5.08 -17.17 5.40
C GLY A 134 -5.02 -18.46 6.20
N THR A 135 -4.58 -18.38 7.45
CA THR A 135 -4.56 -19.51 8.39
C THR A 135 -5.98 -20.00 8.65
N ARG A 136 -6.16 -21.32 8.66
CA ARG A 136 -7.44 -21.95 8.99
C ARG A 136 -7.69 -21.89 10.50
N GLY A 137 -8.96 -21.66 10.87
CA GLY A 137 -9.37 -21.55 12.27
C GLY A 137 -8.90 -20.26 12.95
N PRO A 138 -9.14 -20.10 14.25
CA PRO A 138 -8.73 -18.93 15.02
C PRO A 138 -7.21 -18.88 15.15
N ASN A 139 -6.65 -17.66 15.18
CA ASN A 139 -5.24 -17.42 15.47
C ASN A 139 -5.08 -16.27 16.47
N ALA A 140 -3.85 -15.84 16.76
CA ALA A 140 -3.56 -14.78 17.73
C ALA A 140 -4.27 -13.43 17.43
N TYR A 141 -4.78 -13.23 16.22
CA TYR A 141 -5.41 -11.98 15.77
C TYR A 141 -6.93 -12.07 15.64
N GLY A 142 -7.52 -13.23 15.92
CA GLY A 142 -8.96 -13.41 15.93
C GLY A 142 -9.47 -14.66 15.20
N PRO A 143 -10.80 -14.79 15.08
CA PRO A 143 -11.45 -15.92 14.42
C PRO A 143 -11.15 -15.93 12.91
N ASP A 144 -11.31 -17.09 12.27
CA ASP A 144 -11.18 -17.21 10.81
C ASP A 144 -12.30 -16.40 10.12
N PRO A 145 -11.96 -15.40 9.26
CA PRO A 145 -12.96 -14.59 8.58
C PRO A 145 -13.80 -15.37 7.56
N LEU A 146 -13.44 -16.62 7.25
CA LEU A 146 -14.18 -17.53 6.35
C LEU A 146 -14.97 -18.58 7.11
N GLU A 147 -14.85 -18.66 8.42
CA GLU A 147 -15.64 -19.58 9.24
C GLU A 147 -17.08 -19.06 9.33
N THR A 148 -18.02 -19.82 8.83
CA THR A 148 -19.45 -19.54 8.96
C THR A 148 -19.80 -19.61 10.44
N LYS A 149 -20.35 -18.50 10.98
CA LYS A 149 -20.99 -18.56 12.31
C LYS A 149 -22.15 -19.55 12.21
N SER A 150 -21.95 -20.77 12.72
CA SER A 150 -23.02 -21.73 12.96
C SER A 150 -23.96 -21.20 14.04
#